data_0d6e540425a41a28aad1972014a88c47
#
_entry.id   0d6e540425a41a28aad1972014a88c47
#
_cell.length_a   1.000
_cell.length_b   1.000
_cell.length_c   1.000
_cell.angle_alpha   90.00
_cell.angle_beta   90.00
_cell.angle_gamma   90.00
#
_symmetry.space_group_name_H-M   'P 1'
#
loop_
_entity.id
_entity.type
_entity.pdbx_description
1 polymer ?
#
loop_
_entity_poly.entity_id
_entity_poly.type
_entity_poly.pdbx_seq_one_letter_code
_entity_poly.pdbx_strand_id
1 'polypeptide(L)'
;IKAHLKMSNAKEAVVIGGGFIGVEMAENFAELSGVNTTLVEAASHILPPVDKETAAFAHNEMRKHGINLILSDAVTEFGSNEIRLSSGRRIPYDIAVLAIGVKPETSLALACGIQTGKSGGIKVNKFMQTSDENIYAGGDSVEVEGFVTGEEILVPLAGPANRQGRIIADNIAGYKSTYKKSLGSAVVKVFDLTIASAGCSEETLLKRNIPYLKTFTFGFSHASYYPGATRTMYKLLFNKEGDILGIQAAGYEGVEKRVDVMAASMRNGLKVWELIDLELCYAPPYSSAKDPVNILGMHADNILKGFVKPAFIEDIDNAMLIDIRSKAEFERETINGAVNIFTPELRERYKELPRDKKIILFCNTGFQSYVASRILIQRGFDNVYSLAAGITLYKELVKDKLFNAEKVLMQPM
;
A
#
# COMPACT_ATOMS: atom_id res chain seq x y z
N ILE A 1 -19.31 -20.35 -12.02
CA ILE A 1 -18.81 -19.28 -12.90
C ILE A 1 -18.33 -19.89 -14.22
N LYS A 2 -17.26 -20.72 -14.28
CA LYS A 2 -16.71 -21.29 -15.54
C LYS A 2 -17.75 -22.00 -16.40
N ALA A 3 -18.66 -22.79 -15.80
CA ALA A 3 -19.73 -23.47 -16.52
C ALA A 3 -20.74 -22.47 -17.13
N HIS A 4 -21.13 -21.47 -16.35
CA HIS A 4 -22.05 -20.42 -16.80
C HIS A 4 -21.48 -19.60 -17.96
N LEU A 5 -20.22 -19.15 -17.84
CA LEU A 5 -19.52 -18.41 -18.91
C LEU A 5 -19.50 -19.19 -20.24
N LYS A 6 -19.25 -20.51 -20.19
CA LYS A 6 -19.28 -21.37 -21.39
C LYS A 6 -20.67 -21.54 -21.98
N MET A 7 -21.72 -21.59 -21.13
CA MET A 7 -23.10 -21.79 -21.57
C MET A 7 -23.77 -20.50 -22.09
N SER A 8 -23.47 -19.34 -21.46
CA SER A 8 -24.11 -18.06 -21.79
C SER A 8 -23.38 -17.28 -22.88
N ASN A 9 -22.18 -17.70 -23.31
CA ASN A 9 -21.31 -16.92 -24.21
C ASN A 9 -21.14 -15.45 -23.73
N ALA A 10 -20.99 -15.27 -22.42
CA ALA A 10 -20.89 -13.98 -21.77
C ALA A 10 -19.70 -13.18 -22.31
N LYS A 11 -19.93 -11.90 -22.61
CA LYS A 11 -18.94 -10.95 -23.12
C LYS A 11 -18.66 -9.79 -22.17
N GLU A 12 -19.60 -9.47 -21.29
CA GLU A 12 -19.51 -8.37 -20.35
C GLU A 12 -19.53 -8.90 -18.91
N ALA A 13 -18.40 -8.86 -18.24
CA ALA A 13 -18.26 -9.24 -16.84
C ALA A 13 -18.10 -7.99 -15.97
N VAL A 14 -18.90 -7.91 -14.89
CA VAL A 14 -18.78 -6.84 -13.90
C VAL A 14 -18.44 -7.42 -12.54
N VAL A 15 -17.36 -6.96 -11.93
CA VAL A 15 -16.97 -7.28 -10.57
C VAL A 15 -17.25 -6.06 -9.69
N ILE A 16 -17.98 -6.26 -8.60
CA ILE A 16 -18.42 -5.21 -7.68
C ILE A 16 -17.69 -5.39 -6.35
N GLY A 17 -16.83 -4.42 -6.03
CA GLY A 17 -15.93 -4.42 -4.88
C GLY A 17 -14.48 -4.72 -5.25
N GLY A 18 -13.57 -3.85 -4.83
CA GLY A 18 -12.14 -3.88 -5.12
C GLY A 18 -11.27 -4.47 -4.00
N GLY A 19 -11.83 -5.35 -3.14
CA GLY A 19 -11.06 -6.14 -2.19
C GLY A 19 -10.25 -7.24 -2.88
N PHE A 20 -9.54 -8.07 -2.11
CA PHE A 20 -8.72 -9.18 -2.64
C PHE A 20 -9.50 -10.07 -3.62
N ILE A 21 -10.67 -10.54 -3.20
CA ILE A 21 -11.52 -11.42 -4.02
C ILE A 21 -11.93 -10.73 -5.32
N GLY A 22 -12.31 -9.43 -5.25
CA GLY A 22 -12.74 -8.68 -6.43
C GLY A 22 -11.61 -8.49 -7.44
N VAL A 23 -10.41 -8.17 -6.97
CA VAL A 23 -9.22 -8.02 -7.81
C VAL A 23 -8.86 -9.34 -8.50
N GLU A 24 -8.79 -10.45 -7.76
CA GLU A 24 -8.52 -11.78 -8.30
C GLU A 24 -9.60 -12.24 -9.30
N MET A 25 -10.87 -11.92 -9.04
CA MET A 25 -11.97 -12.23 -9.96
C MET A 25 -11.87 -11.42 -11.24
N ALA A 26 -11.56 -10.13 -11.14
CA ALA A 26 -11.41 -9.25 -12.30
C ALA A 26 -10.24 -9.68 -13.21
N GLU A 27 -9.10 -10.06 -12.60
CA GLU A 27 -7.95 -10.65 -13.30
C GLU A 27 -8.36 -11.92 -14.07
N ASN A 28 -9.01 -12.86 -13.37
CA ASN A 28 -9.45 -14.12 -14.00
C ASN A 28 -10.44 -13.92 -15.16
N PHE A 29 -11.31 -12.90 -15.09
CA PHE A 29 -12.21 -12.58 -16.21
C PHE A 29 -11.44 -11.93 -17.36
N ALA A 30 -10.53 -11.00 -17.09
CA ALA A 30 -9.74 -10.31 -18.11
C ALA A 30 -8.82 -11.26 -18.89
N GLU A 31 -8.37 -12.35 -18.26
CA GLU A 31 -7.58 -13.39 -18.94
C GLU A 31 -8.42 -14.28 -19.88
N LEU A 32 -9.76 -14.23 -19.80
CA LEU A 32 -10.63 -14.98 -20.69
C LEU A 32 -10.78 -14.26 -22.03
N SER A 33 -10.49 -14.95 -23.10
CA SER A 33 -10.61 -14.39 -24.46
C SER A 33 -12.03 -13.90 -24.75
N GLY A 34 -12.15 -12.65 -25.17
CA GLY A 34 -13.41 -12.04 -25.60
C GLY A 34 -14.35 -11.61 -24.48
N VAL A 35 -13.89 -11.55 -23.23
CA VAL A 35 -14.65 -11.02 -22.10
C VAL A 35 -14.13 -9.63 -21.74
N ASN A 36 -15.00 -8.62 -21.86
CA ASN A 36 -14.73 -7.27 -21.36
C ASN A 36 -14.99 -7.25 -19.86
N THR A 37 -14.00 -6.81 -19.08
CA THR A 37 -14.09 -6.84 -17.63
C THR A 37 -14.16 -5.43 -17.07
N THR A 38 -15.18 -5.15 -16.27
CA THR A 38 -15.32 -3.92 -15.49
C THR A 38 -15.24 -4.25 -14.00
N LEU A 39 -14.40 -3.54 -13.25
CA LEU A 39 -14.39 -3.53 -11.79
C LEU A 39 -14.94 -2.21 -11.28
N VAL A 40 -15.97 -2.27 -10.43
CA VAL A 40 -16.59 -1.11 -9.78
C VAL A 40 -16.28 -1.11 -8.30
N GLU A 41 -15.71 -0.01 -7.80
CA GLU A 41 -15.40 0.19 -6.39
C GLU A 41 -16.01 1.51 -5.88
N ALA A 42 -16.73 1.45 -4.77
CA ALA A 42 -17.36 2.60 -4.14
C ALA A 42 -16.34 3.54 -3.48
N ALA A 43 -15.23 2.98 -3.00
CA ALA A 43 -14.12 3.77 -2.45
C ALA A 43 -13.24 4.38 -3.54
N SER A 44 -12.39 5.32 -3.14
CA SER A 44 -11.47 6.02 -4.06
C SER A 44 -10.36 5.13 -4.61
N HIS A 45 -10.12 3.97 -4.02
CA HIS A 45 -9.12 2.99 -4.47
C HIS A 45 -9.52 1.57 -4.10
N ILE A 46 -8.93 0.59 -4.80
CA ILE A 46 -9.04 -0.85 -4.47
C ILE A 46 -8.05 -1.22 -3.35
N LEU A 47 -8.17 -2.46 -2.86
CA LEU A 47 -7.28 -3.04 -1.84
C LEU A 47 -7.23 -2.21 -0.54
N PRO A 48 -8.30 -2.21 0.27
CA PRO A 48 -8.40 -1.42 1.50
C PRO A 48 -7.23 -1.53 2.50
N PRO A 49 -6.45 -2.63 2.58
CA PRO A 49 -5.28 -2.69 3.45
C PRO A 49 -4.11 -1.81 3.06
N VAL A 50 -4.10 -1.26 1.84
CA VAL A 50 -3.05 -0.33 1.39
C VAL A 50 -3.62 1.06 1.11
N ASP A 51 -2.76 2.07 1.10
CA ASP A 51 -3.15 3.45 0.80
C ASP A 51 -3.16 3.72 -0.71
N LYS A 52 -3.75 4.85 -1.09
CA LYS A 52 -3.93 5.28 -2.48
C LYS A 52 -2.64 5.23 -3.32
N GLU A 53 -1.48 5.57 -2.73
CA GLU A 53 -0.21 5.59 -3.45
C GLU A 53 0.24 4.17 -3.84
N THR A 54 0.01 3.20 -2.97
CA THR A 54 0.30 1.79 -3.26
C THR A 54 -0.76 1.19 -4.19
N ALA A 55 -2.03 1.52 -3.98
CA ALA A 55 -3.14 1.08 -4.82
C ALA A 55 -3.01 1.57 -6.29
N ALA A 56 -2.42 2.76 -6.51
CA ALA A 56 -2.19 3.30 -7.85
C ALA A 56 -1.40 2.37 -8.77
N PHE A 57 -0.44 1.61 -8.22
CA PHE A 57 0.29 0.60 -8.98
C PHE A 57 -0.64 -0.52 -9.45
N ALA A 58 -1.52 -1.01 -8.59
CA ALA A 58 -2.51 -2.02 -8.95
C ALA A 58 -3.53 -1.49 -9.97
N HIS A 59 -4.01 -0.25 -9.81
CA HIS A 59 -4.91 0.40 -10.77
C HIS A 59 -4.27 0.49 -12.15
N ASN A 60 -3.01 0.94 -12.21
CA ASN A 60 -2.28 1.06 -13.47
C ASN A 60 -2.06 -0.31 -14.13
N GLU A 61 -1.75 -1.35 -13.33
CA GLU A 61 -1.58 -2.70 -13.85
C GLU A 61 -2.90 -3.27 -14.38
N MET A 62 -4.00 -3.10 -13.65
CA MET A 62 -5.34 -3.54 -14.11
C MET A 62 -5.74 -2.87 -15.42
N ARG A 63 -5.56 -1.54 -15.54
CA ARG A 63 -5.87 -0.79 -16.78
C ARG A 63 -4.99 -1.22 -17.94
N LYS A 64 -3.71 -1.50 -17.68
CA LYS A 64 -2.76 -2.03 -18.69
C LYS A 64 -3.24 -3.36 -19.27
N HIS A 65 -3.93 -4.18 -18.48
CA HIS A 65 -4.52 -5.45 -18.90
C HIS A 65 -5.99 -5.32 -19.36
N GLY A 66 -6.44 -4.11 -19.67
CA GLY A 66 -7.73 -3.87 -20.30
C GLY A 66 -8.94 -3.86 -19.35
N ILE A 67 -8.74 -3.90 -18.03
CA ILE A 67 -9.84 -3.79 -17.08
C ILE A 67 -10.35 -2.34 -17.05
N ASN A 68 -11.65 -2.18 -17.26
CA ASN A 68 -12.35 -0.91 -17.06
C ASN A 68 -12.56 -0.69 -15.55
N LEU A 69 -11.66 0.06 -14.92
CA LEU A 69 -11.68 0.33 -13.48
C LEU A 69 -12.47 1.60 -13.18
N ILE A 70 -13.57 1.47 -12.43
CA ILE A 70 -14.44 2.56 -11.99
C ILE A 70 -14.33 2.67 -10.47
N LEU A 71 -13.84 3.81 -10.01
CA LEU A 71 -13.62 4.12 -8.60
C LEU A 71 -14.55 5.24 -8.16
N SER A 72 -14.79 5.35 -6.84
CA SER A 72 -15.65 6.36 -6.21
C SER A 72 -17.07 6.35 -6.76
N ASP A 73 -17.58 5.18 -7.17
CA ASP A 73 -18.93 5.04 -7.72
C ASP A 73 -19.56 3.72 -7.26
N ALA A 74 -20.69 3.80 -6.57
CA ALA A 74 -21.32 2.64 -5.98
C ALA A 74 -22.43 2.09 -6.90
N VAL A 75 -22.61 0.77 -6.90
CA VAL A 75 -23.76 0.14 -7.53
C VAL A 75 -25.01 0.43 -6.70
N THR A 76 -26.06 0.95 -7.34
CA THR A 76 -27.34 1.30 -6.69
C THR A 76 -28.50 0.41 -7.11
N GLU A 77 -28.42 -0.18 -8.31
CA GLU A 77 -29.53 -0.96 -8.87
C GLU A 77 -29.02 -1.99 -9.87
N PHE A 78 -29.65 -3.17 -9.88
CA PHE A 78 -29.49 -4.20 -10.90
C PHE A 78 -30.74 -4.27 -11.77
N GLY A 79 -30.58 -3.94 -13.06
CA GLY A 79 -31.57 -4.21 -14.09
C GLY A 79 -31.39 -5.60 -14.69
N SER A 80 -32.16 -5.92 -15.74
CA SER A 80 -32.10 -7.23 -16.41
C SER A 80 -30.77 -7.49 -17.13
N ASN A 81 -30.14 -6.46 -17.66
CA ASN A 81 -28.91 -6.53 -18.47
C ASN A 81 -27.96 -5.34 -18.27
N GLU A 82 -28.24 -4.49 -17.29
CA GLU A 82 -27.41 -3.34 -16.95
C GLU A 82 -27.38 -3.10 -15.43
N ILE A 83 -26.30 -2.56 -14.95
CA ILE A 83 -26.10 -2.11 -13.58
C ILE A 83 -26.07 -0.59 -13.57
N ARG A 84 -26.81 0.05 -12.64
CA ARG A 84 -26.80 1.48 -12.43
C ARG A 84 -25.87 1.85 -11.28
N LEU A 85 -25.06 2.88 -11.50
CA LEU A 85 -24.16 3.46 -10.50
C LEU A 85 -24.75 4.72 -9.86
N SER A 86 -24.21 5.14 -8.73
CA SER A 86 -24.60 6.35 -7.99
C SER A 86 -24.43 7.63 -8.81
N SER A 87 -23.47 7.66 -9.72
CA SER A 87 -23.28 8.76 -10.70
C SER A 87 -24.37 8.84 -11.77
N GLY A 88 -25.28 7.84 -11.85
CA GLY A 88 -26.24 7.67 -12.93
C GLY A 88 -25.71 6.92 -14.15
N ARG A 89 -24.42 6.57 -14.17
CA ARG A 89 -23.82 5.74 -15.22
C ARG A 89 -24.46 4.36 -15.24
N ARG A 90 -24.63 3.80 -16.45
CA ARG A 90 -25.14 2.44 -16.67
C ARG A 90 -24.07 1.57 -17.31
N ILE A 91 -23.93 0.36 -16.85
CA ILE A 91 -22.91 -0.60 -17.30
C ILE A 91 -23.62 -1.89 -17.71
N PRO A 92 -23.47 -2.33 -18.97
CA PRO A 92 -24.01 -3.61 -19.39
C PRO A 92 -23.30 -4.78 -18.69
N TYR A 93 -24.00 -5.87 -18.44
CA TYR A 93 -23.44 -7.09 -17.93
C TYR A 93 -24.18 -8.34 -18.40
N ASP A 94 -23.41 -9.39 -18.65
CA ASP A 94 -23.90 -10.76 -18.82
C ASP A 94 -23.67 -11.57 -17.54
N ILE A 95 -22.63 -11.22 -16.79
CA ILE A 95 -22.32 -11.80 -15.48
C ILE A 95 -21.85 -10.72 -14.50
N ALA A 96 -22.38 -10.74 -13.28
CA ALA A 96 -21.94 -9.89 -12.19
C ALA A 96 -21.47 -10.72 -11.00
N VAL A 97 -20.34 -10.32 -10.41
CA VAL A 97 -19.79 -10.92 -9.17
C VAL A 97 -19.77 -9.87 -8.07
N LEU A 98 -20.49 -10.18 -6.97
CA LEU A 98 -20.48 -9.35 -5.77
C LEU A 98 -19.31 -9.78 -4.87
N ALA A 99 -18.32 -8.89 -4.74
CA ALA A 99 -17.13 -9.05 -3.91
C ALA A 99 -17.00 -7.91 -2.89
N ILE A 100 -18.14 -7.47 -2.33
CA ILE A 100 -18.26 -6.30 -1.44
C ILE A 100 -17.87 -6.56 0.02
N GLY A 101 -17.12 -7.63 0.28
CA GLY A 101 -16.64 -8.04 1.60
C GLY A 101 -17.40 -9.19 2.19
N VAL A 102 -16.94 -9.62 3.37
CA VAL A 102 -17.50 -10.74 4.13
C VAL A 102 -17.99 -10.25 5.48
N LYS A 103 -19.01 -10.93 6.01
CA LYS A 103 -19.49 -10.75 7.39
C LYS A 103 -19.26 -12.05 8.13
N PRO A 104 -18.82 -11.99 9.40
CA PRO A 104 -18.70 -13.19 10.21
C PRO A 104 -20.07 -13.86 10.42
N GLU A 105 -20.14 -15.16 10.18
CA GLU A 105 -21.35 -15.94 10.48
C GLU A 105 -21.37 -16.26 11.98
N THR A 106 -22.19 -15.56 12.73
CA THR A 106 -22.26 -15.62 14.19
C THR A 106 -23.63 -15.98 14.72
N SER A 107 -24.60 -16.37 13.86
CA SER A 107 -25.98 -16.66 14.25
C SER A 107 -26.08 -17.79 15.29
N LEU A 108 -25.33 -18.87 15.11
CA LEU A 108 -25.27 -19.98 16.07
C LEU A 108 -24.68 -19.53 17.41
N ALA A 109 -23.59 -18.76 17.40
CA ALA A 109 -22.95 -18.23 18.60
C ALA A 109 -23.91 -17.34 19.40
N LEU A 110 -24.62 -16.45 18.72
CA LEU A 110 -25.64 -15.58 19.33
C LEU A 110 -26.81 -16.38 19.90
N ALA A 111 -27.31 -17.42 19.21
CA ALA A 111 -28.33 -18.27 19.68
C ALA A 111 -27.94 -19.06 20.95
N CYS A 112 -26.65 -19.32 21.14
CA CYS A 112 -26.08 -19.93 22.35
C CYS A 112 -25.71 -18.92 23.44
N GLY A 113 -26.00 -17.61 23.26
CA GLY A 113 -25.66 -16.56 24.23
C GLY A 113 -24.20 -16.17 24.25
N ILE A 114 -23.41 -16.53 23.24
CA ILE A 114 -22.01 -16.14 23.10
C ILE A 114 -21.91 -14.66 22.68
N GLN A 115 -21.03 -13.94 23.34
CA GLN A 115 -20.84 -12.51 23.08
C GLN A 115 -20.12 -12.24 21.75
N THR A 116 -20.62 -11.23 21.03
CA THR A 116 -19.97 -10.67 19.83
C THR A 116 -19.43 -9.26 20.12
N GLY A 117 -18.48 -8.82 19.32
CA GLY A 117 -17.89 -7.50 19.45
C GLY A 117 -18.52 -6.46 18.52
N LYS A 118 -17.86 -5.29 18.43
CA LYS A 118 -18.35 -4.14 17.65
C LYS A 118 -18.33 -4.39 16.13
N SER A 119 -17.42 -5.21 15.65
CA SER A 119 -17.33 -5.58 14.23
C SER A 119 -18.24 -6.75 13.87
N GLY A 120 -18.99 -7.29 14.84
CA GLY A 120 -19.90 -8.42 14.69
C GLY A 120 -19.22 -9.79 14.83
N GLY A 121 -17.91 -9.86 15.04
CA GLY A 121 -17.20 -11.11 15.28
C GLY A 121 -17.39 -11.64 16.71
N ILE A 122 -17.17 -12.93 16.89
CA ILE A 122 -17.21 -13.57 18.22
C ILE A 122 -16.07 -13.02 19.07
N LYS A 123 -16.36 -12.56 20.28
CA LYS A 123 -15.34 -12.16 21.24
C LYS A 123 -14.61 -13.35 21.80
N VAL A 124 -13.29 -13.28 21.76
CA VAL A 124 -12.43 -14.31 22.36
C VAL A 124 -11.33 -13.65 23.22
N ASN A 125 -10.91 -14.36 24.24
CA ASN A 125 -9.76 -13.96 25.03
C ASN A 125 -8.44 -14.41 24.35
N LYS A 126 -7.30 -14.11 24.96
CA LYS A 126 -5.98 -14.52 24.44
C LYS A 126 -5.77 -16.03 24.31
N PHE A 127 -6.61 -16.85 24.93
CA PHE A 127 -6.61 -18.31 24.82
C PHE A 127 -7.59 -18.81 23.75
N MET A 128 -8.23 -17.92 23.01
CA MET A 128 -9.28 -18.17 22.01
C MET A 128 -10.56 -18.75 22.64
N GLN A 129 -10.79 -18.58 23.96
CA GLN A 129 -12.05 -18.90 24.61
C GLN A 129 -13.06 -17.79 24.41
N THR A 130 -14.31 -18.13 24.23
CA THR A 130 -15.45 -17.20 24.13
C THR A 130 -15.89 -16.69 25.51
N SER A 131 -17.09 -16.12 25.59
CA SER A 131 -17.73 -15.78 26.87
C SER A 131 -18.17 -17.02 27.69
N ASP A 132 -18.20 -18.20 27.08
CA ASP A 132 -18.35 -19.50 27.75
C ASP A 132 -16.97 -20.17 27.79
N GLU A 133 -16.51 -20.57 28.99
CA GLU A 133 -15.17 -21.13 29.20
C GLU A 133 -14.95 -22.48 28.49
N ASN A 134 -16.02 -23.18 28.14
CA ASN A 134 -15.99 -24.47 27.46
C ASN A 134 -16.06 -24.36 25.95
N ILE A 135 -16.23 -23.13 25.42
CA ILE A 135 -16.40 -22.87 23.98
C ILE A 135 -15.24 -22.03 23.48
N TYR A 136 -14.60 -22.53 22.45
CA TYR A 136 -13.53 -21.84 21.74
C TYR A 136 -14.02 -21.39 20.37
N ALA A 137 -13.48 -20.26 19.87
CA ALA A 137 -13.74 -19.79 18.51
C ALA A 137 -12.45 -19.28 17.85
N GLY A 138 -12.37 -19.41 16.52
CA GLY A 138 -11.23 -18.98 15.74
C GLY A 138 -11.59 -18.80 14.26
N GLY A 139 -10.65 -18.29 13.48
CA GLY A 139 -10.80 -18.02 12.05
C GLY A 139 -11.47 -16.67 11.76
N ASP A 140 -12.13 -16.58 10.62
CA ASP A 140 -12.69 -15.34 10.08
C ASP A 140 -13.87 -14.78 10.88
N SER A 141 -14.43 -15.60 11.80
CA SER A 141 -15.58 -15.23 12.61
C SER A 141 -15.25 -14.58 13.95
N VAL A 142 -13.98 -14.43 14.32
CA VAL A 142 -13.60 -13.89 15.63
C VAL A 142 -12.99 -12.49 15.53
N GLU A 143 -13.21 -11.67 16.57
CA GLU A 143 -12.45 -10.45 16.79
C GLU A 143 -11.18 -10.74 17.59
N VAL A 144 -10.07 -10.16 17.16
CA VAL A 144 -8.77 -10.26 17.83
C VAL A 144 -8.11 -8.91 17.96
N GLU A 145 -7.24 -8.75 18.94
CA GLU A 145 -6.53 -7.48 19.16
C GLU A 145 -5.57 -7.19 18.01
N GLY A 146 -5.69 -5.99 17.40
CA GLY A 146 -4.76 -5.45 16.42
C GLY A 146 -3.42 -5.07 17.05
N PHE A 147 -2.31 -5.42 16.41
CA PHE A 147 -0.97 -5.22 16.96
C PHE A 147 -0.62 -3.75 17.19
N VAL A 148 -0.96 -2.89 16.24
CA VAL A 148 -0.62 -1.45 16.27
C VAL A 148 -1.67 -0.65 17.06
N THR A 149 -2.94 -0.90 16.82
CA THR A 149 -4.02 -0.10 17.38
C THR A 149 -4.42 -0.52 18.80
N GLY A 150 -4.17 -1.77 19.18
CA GLY A 150 -4.67 -2.35 20.41
C GLY A 150 -6.18 -2.56 20.45
N GLU A 151 -6.88 -2.30 19.35
CA GLU A 151 -8.33 -2.48 19.26
C GLU A 151 -8.70 -3.85 18.72
N GLU A 152 -9.92 -4.28 19.05
CA GLU A 152 -10.50 -5.52 18.50
C GLU A 152 -10.85 -5.32 17.02
N ILE A 153 -10.34 -6.19 16.17
CA ILE A 153 -10.51 -6.15 14.71
C ILE A 153 -10.83 -7.54 14.15
N LEU A 154 -11.52 -7.57 13.02
CA LEU A 154 -11.66 -8.75 12.19
C LEU A 154 -10.45 -8.88 11.27
N VAL A 155 -9.87 -10.07 11.18
CA VAL A 155 -8.74 -10.37 10.30
C VAL A 155 -9.03 -11.66 9.53
N PRO A 156 -9.87 -11.62 8.49
CA PRO A 156 -10.27 -12.78 7.72
C PRO A 156 -9.13 -13.22 6.78
N LEU A 157 -8.10 -13.82 7.37
CA LEU A 157 -6.90 -14.30 6.70
C LEU A 157 -6.51 -15.69 7.19
N ALA A 158 -6.10 -16.56 6.27
CA ALA A 158 -5.75 -17.95 6.57
C ALA A 158 -4.57 -18.09 7.56
N GLY A 159 -3.60 -17.19 7.53
CA GLY A 159 -2.47 -17.22 8.47
C GLY A 159 -2.87 -17.08 9.94
N PRO A 160 -3.62 -16.02 10.33
CA PRO A 160 -4.24 -15.89 11.64
C PRO A 160 -5.11 -17.10 12.01
N ALA A 161 -6.01 -17.52 11.12
CA ALA A 161 -6.92 -18.65 11.36
C ALA A 161 -6.17 -19.95 11.72
N ASN A 162 -5.13 -20.31 10.99
CA ASN A 162 -4.31 -21.49 11.28
C ASN A 162 -3.62 -21.41 12.65
N ARG A 163 -3.06 -20.25 13.02
CA ARG A 163 -2.44 -20.07 14.35
C ARG A 163 -3.47 -20.17 15.47
N GLN A 164 -4.66 -19.60 15.27
CA GLN A 164 -5.76 -19.68 16.22
C GLN A 164 -6.21 -21.12 16.42
N GLY A 165 -6.37 -21.89 15.33
CA GLY A 165 -6.73 -23.31 15.41
C GLY A 165 -5.74 -24.13 16.23
N ARG A 166 -4.43 -23.91 16.08
CA ARG A 166 -3.39 -24.55 16.90
C ARG A 166 -3.54 -24.15 18.37
N ILE A 167 -3.70 -22.86 18.67
CA ILE A 167 -3.85 -22.36 20.05
C ILE A 167 -5.07 -22.96 20.73
N ILE A 168 -6.19 -23.09 20.00
CA ILE A 168 -7.41 -23.73 20.48
C ILE A 168 -7.13 -25.20 20.85
N ALA A 169 -6.49 -25.95 19.94
CA ALA A 169 -6.16 -27.34 20.16
C ALA A 169 -5.23 -27.52 21.39
N ASP A 170 -4.19 -26.69 21.50
CA ASP A 170 -3.29 -26.70 22.64
C ASP A 170 -4.05 -26.47 23.96
N ASN A 171 -4.95 -25.47 24.01
CA ASN A 171 -5.70 -25.12 25.21
C ASN A 171 -6.74 -26.21 25.60
N ILE A 172 -7.40 -26.81 24.62
CA ILE A 172 -8.29 -27.96 24.84
C ILE A 172 -7.50 -29.15 25.43
N ALA A 173 -6.26 -29.35 24.98
CA ALA A 173 -5.37 -30.40 25.49
C ALA A 173 -4.72 -30.07 26.84
N GLY A 174 -5.02 -28.90 27.44
CA GLY A 174 -4.48 -28.49 28.75
C GLY A 174 -3.19 -27.73 28.73
N TYR A 175 -2.62 -27.39 27.52
CA TYR A 175 -1.50 -26.49 27.38
C TYR A 175 -1.96 -25.03 27.47
N LYS A 176 -1.11 -24.12 27.92
CA LYS A 176 -1.46 -22.69 28.04
C LYS A 176 -0.86 -21.88 26.91
N SER A 177 -1.37 -22.09 25.69
CA SER A 177 -0.98 -21.32 24.51
C SER A 177 -1.78 -20.04 24.38
N THR A 178 -1.14 -18.94 23.94
CA THR A 178 -1.79 -17.63 23.79
C THR A 178 -1.64 -17.05 22.40
N TYR A 179 -2.72 -16.48 21.89
CA TYR A 179 -2.71 -15.69 20.66
C TYR A 179 -2.11 -14.32 20.92
N LYS A 180 -1.13 -13.94 20.09
CA LYS A 180 -0.45 -12.64 20.18
C LYS A 180 -1.00 -11.75 19.09
N LYS A 181 -1.82 -10.81 19.35
CA LYS A 181 -2.33 -9.73 18.47
C LYS A 181 -2.12 -9.98 16.94
N SER A 182 -2.82 -9.32 16.07
CA SER A 182 -2.67 -9.48 14.61
C SER A 182 -2.04 -8.26 13.95
N LEU A 183 -1.08 -8.48 13.04
CA LEU A 183 -0.52 -7.44 12.16
C LEU A 183 -1.35 -7.24 10.88
N GLY A 184 -2.22 -8.19 10.53
CA GLY A 184 -2.94 -8.15 9.27
C GLY A 184 -2.03 -8.26 8.05
N SER A 185 -0.89 -8.96 8.15
CA SER A 185 0.00 -9.13 7.01
C SER A 185 -0.69 -9.82 5.87
N ALA A 186 -0.66 -9.21 4.69
CA ALA A 186 -1.37 -9.67 3.51
C ALA A 186 -0.54 -9.46 2.24
N VAL A 187 -0.77 -10.29 1.26
CA VAL A 187 -0.19 -10.20 -0.08
C VAL A 187 -1.25 -10.57 -1.11
N VAL A 188 -1.23 -9.89 -2.25
CA VAL A 188 -2.07 -10.20 -3.40
C VAL A 188 -1.27 -10.05 -4.69
N LYS A 189 -1.57 -10.89 -5.65
CA LYS A 189 -1.09 -10.78 -7.02
C LYS A 189 -2.14 -10.05 -7.86
N VAL A 190 -1.70 -9.11 -8.69
CA VAL A 190 -2.52 -8.36 -9.65
C VAL A 190 -1.83 -8.51 -11.00
N PHE A 191 -2.20 -9.50 -11.79
CA PHE A 191 -1.44 -9.99 -12.93
C PHE A 191 0.00 -10.35 -12.52
N ASP A 192 1.02 -9.68 -13.02
CA ASP A 192 2.40 -9.91 -12.63
C ASP A 192 2.84 -9.03 -11.43
N LEU A 193 2.05 -8.01 -11.09
CA LEU A 193 2.34 -7.14 -9.96
C LEU A 193 1.98 -7.79 -8.63
N THR A 194 2.84 -7.66 -7.64
CA THR A 194 2.61 -8.07 -6.25
C THR A 194 2.39 -6.82 -5.39
N ILE A 195 1.32 -6.82 -4.60
CA ILE A 195 1.06 -5.84 -3.54
C ILE A 195 1.10 -6.56 -2.20
N ALA A 196 1.85 -6.03 -1.26
CA ALA A 196 1.93 -6.61 0.09
C ALA A 196 1.89 -5.52 1.16
N SER A 197 1.37 -5.86 2.34
CA SER A 197 1.28 -4.95 3.48
C SER A 197 1.34 -5.67 4.82
N ALA A 198 1.76 -4.96 5.87
CA ALA A 198 1.65 -5.38 7.26
C ALA A 198 1.49 -4.16 8.17
N GLY A 199 0.72 -4.30 9.24
CA GLY A 199 0.38 -3.21 10.15
C GLY A 199 -0.77 -2.35 9.64
N CYS A 200 -0.76 -1.06 9.98
CA CYS A 200 -1.82 -0.12 9.63
C CYS A 200 -1.57 0.60 8.30
N SER A 201 -2.64 0.94 7.60
CA SER A 201 -2.63 1.96 6.54
C SER A 201 -2.67 3.37 7.15
N GLU A 202 -2.29 4.38 6.38
CA GLU A 202 -2.39 5.80 6.75
C GLU A 202 -3.85 6.17 7.07
N GLU A 203 -4.80 5.67 6.27
CA GLU A 203 -6.22 5.86 6.51
C GLU A 203 -6.67 5.31 7.87
N THR A 204 -6.17 4.12 8.25
CA THR A 204 -6.45 3.53 9.56
C THR A 204 -5.89 4.39 10.69
N LEU A 205 -4.65 4.86 10.57
CA LEU A 205 -4.02 5.72 11.57
C LEU A 205 -4.76 7.06 11.72
N LEU A 206 -5.17 7.67 10.61
CA LEU A 206 -5.97 8.90 10.60
C LEU A 206 -7.33 8.72 11.28
N LYS A 207 -8.07 7.66 10.95
CA LYS A 207 -9.38 7.33 11.58
C LYS A 207 -9.28 7.09 13.09
N ARG A 208 -8.09 6.66 13.56
CA ARG A 208 -7.82 6.37 14.99
C ARG A 208 -7.13 7.52 15.72
N ASN A 209 -6.84 8.63 15.04
CA ASN A 209 -6.06 9.75 15.57
C ASN A 209 -4.68 9.30 16.12
N ILE A 210 -4.05 8.33 15.50
CA ILE A 210 -2.70 7.87 15.84
C ILE A 210 -1.69 8.73 15.07
N PRO A 211 -0.83 9.51 15.75
CA PRO A 211 0.17 10.33 15.09
C PRO A 211 1.20 9.46 14.35
N TYR A 212 1.54 9.85 13.15
CA TYR A 212 2.52 9.12 12.33
C TYR A 212 3.37 10.05 11.47
N LEU A 213 4.47 9.52 11.03
CA LEU A 213 5.32 10.03 9.96
C LEU A 213 5.32 9.00 8.83
N LYS A 214 5.61 9.44 7.61
CA LYS A 214 5.71 8.55 6.46
C LYS A 214 6.95 8.81 5.62
N THR A 215 7.43 7.79 4.97
CA THR A 215 8.45 7.89 3.93
C THR A 215 8.20 6.86 2.84
N PHE A 216 8.75 7.15 1.68
CA PHE A 216 8.71 6.24 0.53
C PHE A 216 10.14 5.98 0.04
N THR A 217 10.36 4.79 -0.49
CA THR A 217 11.59 4.48 -1.21
C THR A 217 11.32 3.56 -2.39
N PHE A 218 12.19 3.63 -3.38
CA PHE A 218 12.29 2.60 -4.40
C PHE A 218 13.55 1.77 -4.16
N GLY A 219 13.37 0.47 -4.28
CA GLY A 219 14.46 -0.49 -4.35
C GLY A 219 14.40 -1.28 -5.65
N PHE A 220 15.25 -2.27 -5.74
CA PHE A 220 15.20 -3.29 -6.77
C PHE A 220 14.94 -4.66 -6.15
N SER A 221 14.32 -5.55 -6.92
CA SER A 221 14.14 -6.95 -6.52
C SER A 221 15.46 -7.61 -6.14
N HIS A 222 16.50 -7.32 -6.94
CA HIS A 222 17.88 -7.76 -6.72
C HIS A 222 18.87 -6.70 -7.29
N ALA A 223 20.15 -6.99 -7.36
CA ALA A 223 21.16 -6.03 -7.82
C ALA A 223 20.84 -5.51 -9.23
N SER A 224 20.78 -4.17 -9.40
CA SER A 224 20.32 -3.54 -10.65
C SER A 224 21.17 -3.84 -11.88
N TYR A 225 22.41 -4.28 -11.69
CA TYR A 225 23.30 -4.71 -12.78
C TYR A 225 23.13 -6.20 -13.15
N TYR A 226 22.37 -6.96 -12.36
CA TYR A 226 22.05 -8.36 -12.68
C TYR A 226 20.77 -8.41 -13.53
N PRO A 227 20.71 -9.28 -14.58
CA PRO A 227 19.58 -9.32 -15.50
C PRO A 227 18.24 -9.58 -14.81
N GLY A 228 17.19 -8.91 -15.27
CA GLY A 228 15.84 -9.10 -14.79
C GLY A 228 15.46 -8.27 -13.57
N ALA A 229 16.34 -7.40 -13.07
CA ALA A 229 16.04 -6.56 -11.92
C ALA A 229 14.84 -5.65 -12.17
N THR A 230 13.82 -5.74 -11.31
CA THR A 230 12.60 -4.93 -11.35
C THR A 230 12.57 -3.96 -10.16
N ARG A 231 11.92 -2.82 -10.35
CA ARG A 231 11.74 -1.84 -9.27
C ARG A 231 10.59 -2.25 -8.35
N THR A 232 10.78 -1.98 -7.06
CA THR A 232 9.76 -2.15 -6.03
C THR A 232 9.64 -0.86 -5.22
N MET A 233 8.41 -0.39 -5.04
CA MET A 233 8.07 0.76 -4.20
C MET A 233 7.74 0.26 -2.79
N TYR A 234 8.17 1.02 -1.79
CA TYR A 234 7.86 0.80 -0.37
C TYR A 234 7.36 2.10 0.26
N LYS A 235 6.29 1.99 1.07
CA LYS A 235 5.77 3.04 1.94
C LYS A 235 5.90 2.59 3.39
N LEU A 236 6.60 3.33 4.22
CA LEU A 236 6.76 3.08 5.64
C LEU A 236 6.02 4.12 6.46
N LEU A 237 5.23 3.66 7.43
CA LEU A 237 4.55 4.46 8.44
C LEU A 237 5.21 4.19 9.80
N PHE A 238 5.54 5.24 10.53
CA PHE A 238 6.23 5.15 11.83
C PHE A 238 5.88 6.36 12.71
N ASN A 239 6.15 6.27 14.01
CA ASN A 239 5.93 7.40 14.93
C ASN A 239 7.24 8.13 15.27
N LYS A 240 7.16 9.18 16.08
CA LYS A 240 8.33 9.97 16.53
C LYS A 240 9.26 9.18 17.45
N GLU A 241 8.74 8.17 18.11
CA GLU A 241 9.47 7.24 18.98
C GLU A 241 10.17 6.12 18.18
N GLY A 242 10.01 6.13 16.86
CA GLY A 242 10.61 5.17 15.93
C GLY A 242 9.87 3.84 15.83
N ASP A 243 8.68 3.69 16.43
CA ASP A 243 7.88 2.48 16.26
C ASP A 243 7.38 2.35 14.83
N ILE A 244 7.46 1.16 14.29
CA ILE A 244 6.96 0.83 12.96
C ILE A 244 5.46 0.60 13.06
N LEU A 245 4.66 1.42 12.40
CA LEU A 245 3.19 1.36 12.41
C LEU A 245 2.61 0.60 11.21
N GLY A 246 3.30 0.63 10.08
CA GLY A 246 2.85 -0.04 8.88
C GLY A 246 3.86 -0.01 7.76
N ILE A 247 3.79 -1.01 6.90
CA ILE A 247 4.56 -1.16 5.67
C ILE A 247 3.64 -1.57 4.53
N GLN A 248 3.86 -0.99 3.38
CA GLN A 248 3.20 -1.36 2.12
C GLN A 248 4.25 -1.41 1.02
N ALA A 249 4.07 -2.32 0.09
CA ALA A 249 4.98 -2.47 -1.03
C ALA A 249 4.26 -2.88 -2.31
N ALA A 250 4.78 -2.41 -3.45
CA ALA A 250 4.30 -2.74 -4.79
C ALA A 250 5.48 -3.01 -5.71
N GLY A 251 5.45 -4.11 -6.46
CA GLY A 251 6.50 -4.48 -7.40
C GLY A 251 6.26 -5.86 -8.00
N TYR A 252 7.21 -6.36 -8.78
CA TYR A 252 7.04 -7.62 -9.50
C TYR A 252 7.71 -8.81 -8.81
N GLU A 253 8.82 -8.59 -8.11
CA GLU A 253 9.59 -9.66 -7.46
C GLU A 253 10.11 -9.26 -6.08
N GLY A 254 10.09 -10.20 -5.13
CA GLY A 254 10.68 -10.06 -3.80
C GLY A 254 9.99 -9.02 -2.91
N VAL A 255 8.75 -8.67 -3.20
CA VAL A 255 7.92 -7.71 -2.47
C VAL A 255 7.56 -8.26 -1.10
N GLU A 256 6.95 -9.47 -1.09
CA GLU A 256 6.48 -10.16 0.10
C GLU A 256 7.62 -10.46 1.07
N LYS A 257 8.80 -10.84 0.55
CA LYS A 257 9.99 -11.09 1.36
C LYS A 257 10.35 -9.91 2.26
N ARG A 258 10.32 -8.67 1.73
CA ARG A 258 10.65 -7.46 2.50
C ARG A 258 9.54 -7.09 3.47
N VAL A 259 8.30 -7.30 3.09
CA VAL A 259 7.15 -7.10 3.99
C VAL A 259 7.18 -8.12 5.14
N ASP A 260 7.59 -9.37 4.90
CA ASP A 260 7.78 -10.38 5.95
C ASP A 260 8.90 -10.00 6.93
N VAL A 261 10.04 -9.48 6.43
CA VAL A 261 11.10 -8.94 7.28
C VAL A 261 10.57 -7.80 8.15
N MET A 262 9.81 -6.87 7.56
CA MET A 262 9.21 -5.76 8.30
C MET A 262 8.18 -6.23 9.33
N ALA A 263 7.33 -7.19 8.98
CA ALA A 263 6.37 -7.79 9.91
C ALA A 263 7.06 -8.49 11.08
N ALA A 264 8.18 -9.20 10.83
CA ALA A 264 9.01 -9.79 11.88
C ALA A 264 9.67 -8.72 12.75
N SER A 265 10.18 -7.63 12.16
CA SER A 265 10.75 -6.48 12.87
C SER A 265 9.71 -5.82 13.78
N MET A 266 8.49 -5.56 13.27
CA MET A 266 7.38 -5.04 14.07
C MET A 266 7.06 -5.96 15.25
N ARG A 267 6.96 -7.27 15.03
CA ARG A 267 6.68 -8.27 16.08
C ARG A 267 7.71 -8.27 17.20
N ASN A 268 8.96 -7.99 16.88
CA ASN A 268 10.04 -7.94 17.84
C ASN A 268 10.27 -6.54 18.43
N GLY A 269 9.43 -5.55 18.06
CA GLY A 269 9.50 -4.19 18.59
C GLY A 269 10.71 -3.40 18.12
N LEU A 270 11.29 -3.75 16.96
CA LEU A 270 12.41 -3.00 16.40
C LEU A 270 11.95 -1.59 16.04
N LYS A 271 12.83 -0.63 16.32
CA LYS A 271 12.67 0.75 15.89
C LYS A 271 13.18 0.95 14.46
N VAL A 272 12.71 2.00 13.81
CA VAL A 272 13.10 2.27 12.40
C VAL A 272 14.60 2.40 12.21
N TRP A 273 15.35 2.91 13.18
CA TRP A 273 16.81 3.01 13.08
C TRP A 273 17.51 1.66 13.24
N GLU A 274 16.90 0.66 13.90
CA GLU A 274 17.46 -0.69 14.03
C GLU A 274 17.34 -1.48 12.71
N LEU A 275 16.45 -1.07 11.79
CA LEU A 275 16.38 -1.64 10.45
C LEU A 275 17.68 -1.42 9.64
N ILE A 276 18.48 -0.40 10.00
CA ILE A 276 19.75 -0.07 9.35
C ILE A 276 20.76 -1.21 9.52
N ASP A 277 20.75 -1.83 10.70
CA ASP A 277 21.71 -2.82 11.13
C ASP A 277 21.28 -4.27 10.84
N LEU A 278 20.09 -4.44 10.20
CA LEU A 278 19.66 -5.79 9.82
C LEU A 278 20.60 -6.38 8.77
N GLU A 279 21.18 -7.52 9.11
CA GLU A 279 22.07 -8.28 8.24
C GLU A 279 21.23 -9.24 7.38
N LEU A 280 20.84 -8.79 6.18
CA LEU A 280 19.98 -9.53 5.28
C LEU A 280 20.79 -10.24 4.20
N CYS A 281 20.33 -11.43 3.78
CA CYS A 281 21.02 -12.22 2.78
C CYS A 281 21.19 -11.45 1.45
N TYR A 282 22.43 -11.38 0.97
CA TYR A 282 22.80 -10.73 -0.27
C TYR A 282 23.64 -11.64 -1.17
N ALA A 283 23.22 -11.72 -2.40
CA ALA A 283 24.02 -12.00 -3.59
C ALA A 283 23.32 -11.34 -4.77
N PRO A 284 24.02 -11.02 -5.88
CA PRO A 284 23.45 -10.24 -6.99
C PRO A 284 22.08 -10.72 -7.51
N PRO A 285 21.80 -12.04 -7.61
CA PRO A 285 20.49 -12.53 -8.08
C PRO A 285 19.34 -12.40 -7.04
N TYR A 286 19.62 -12.12 -5.77
CA TYR A 286 18.64 -12.22 -4.69
C TYR A 286 18.29 -10.90 -4.02
N SER A 287 19.21 -9.95 -3.98
CA SER A 287 19.01 -8.66 -3.31
C SER A 287 20.03 -7.62 -3.77
N SER A 288 20.04 -6.46 -3.13
CA SER A 288 21.09 -5.45 -3.22
C SER A 288 21.89 -5.42 -1.91
N ALA A 289 23.17 -5.03 -1.97
CA ALA A 289 24.02 -4.94 -0.77
C ALA A 289 23.43 -4.03 0.32
N LYS A 290 22.70 -2.98 -0.09
CA LYS A 290 21.78 -2.24 0.78
C LYS A 290 20.37 -2.68 0.41
N ASP A 291 19.79 -3.58 1.21
CA ASP A 291 18.41 -4.02 0.99
C ASP A 291 17.43 -2.83 1.16
N PRO A 292 16.32 -2.78 0.43
CA PRO A 292 15.29 -1.75 0.62
C PRO A 292 14.84 -1.56 2.07
N VAL A 293 14.85 -2.60 2.89
CA VAL A 293 14.54 -2.51 4.33
C VAL A 293 15.56 -1.64 5.07
N ASN A 294 16.86 -1.85 4.81
CA ASN A 294 17.91 -1.00 5.40
C ASN A 294 17.76 0.46 4.92
N ILE A 295 17.45 0.67 3.63
CA ILE A 295 17.24 2.02 3.06
C ILE A 295 16.04 2.71 3.73
N LEU A 296 14.93 2.00 3.97
CA LEU A 296 13.78 2.53 4.71
C LEU A 296 14.17 2.99 6.11
N GLY A 297 14.95 2.17 6.82
CA GLY A 297 15.50 2.53 8.13
C GLY A 297 16.33 3.82 8.08
N MET A 298 17.25 3.92 7.11
CA MET A 298 18.07 5.13 6.90
C MET A 298 17.22 6.37 6.60
N HIS A 299 16.19 6.24 5.77
CA HIS A 299 15.29 7.36 5.45
C HIS A 299 14.50 7.81 6.67
N ALA A 300 13.91 6.89 7.43
CA ALA A 300 13.14 7.19 8.63
C ALA A 300 14.04 7.84 9.72
N ASP A 301 15.23 7.31 9.94
CA ASP A 301 16.20 7.87 10.89
C ASP A 301 16.64 9.29 10.50
N ASN A 302 16.90 9.55 9.21
CA ASN A 302 17.22 10.88 8.69
C ASN A 302 16.06 11.88 8.92
N ILE A 303 14.81 11.43 8.80
CA ILE A 303 13.64 12.27 9.07
C ILE A 303 13.54 12.57 10.58
N LEU A 304 13.69 11.57 11.44
CA LEU A 304 13.64 11.73 12.90
C LEU A 304 14.76 12.64 13.42
N LYS A 305 15.95 12.57 12.84
CA LYS A 305 17.10 13.45 13.15
C LYS A 305 16.98 14.84 12.54
N GLY A 306 15.95 15.12 11.76
CA GLY A 306 15.77 16.42 11.09
C GLY A 306 16.80 16.67 9.97
N PHE A 307 17.47 15.65 9.46
CA PHE A 307 18.44 15.78 8.38
C PHE A 307 17.77 16.03 7.03
N VAL A 308 16.51 15.67 6.89
CA VAL A 308 15.69 15.91 5.71
C VAL A 308 14.25 16.15 6.12
N LYS A 309 13.58 17.03 5.39
CA LYS A 309 12.12 17.22 5.45
C LYS A 309 11.52 16.57 4.21
N PRO A 310 10.73 15.52 4.32
CA PRO A 310 10.06 14.94 3.16
C PRO A 310 8.94 15.88 2.68
N ALA A 311 8.76 15.97 1.38
CA ALA A 311 7.56 16.51 0.74
C ALA A 311 6.84 15.39 0.01
N PHE A 312 5.54 15.52 -0.12
CA PHE A 312 4.68 14.57 -0.81
C PHE A 312 4.02 15.26 -2.00
N ILE A 313 3.28 14.52 -2.81
CA ILE A 313 2.65 15.07 -4.00
C ILE A 313 1.67 16.22 -3.67
N GLU A 314 1.03 16.15 -2.53
CA GLU A 314 0.11 17.18 -2.03
C GLU A 314 0.82 18.50 -1.67
N ASP A 315 2.12 18.45 -1.48
CA ASP A 315 2.94 19.60 -1.07
C ASP A 315 3.48 20.43 -2.25
N ILE A 316 3.39 19.94 -3.48
CA ILE A 316 4.02 20.58 -4.64
C ILE A 316 3.36 21.90 -5.06
N ASP A 317 2.07 22.05 -4.74
CA ASP A 317 1.37 23.32 -4.95
C ASP A 317 1.99 24.41 -4.05
N ASN A 318 2.22 25.58 -4.59
CA ASN A 318 2.81 26.73 -3.88
C ASN A 318 4.28 26.57 -3.45
N ALA A 319 5.03 25.64 -4.05
CA ALA A 319 6.45 25.47 -3.84
C ALA A 319 7.25 25.77 -5.13
N MET A 320 8.49 26.20 -4.96
CA MET A 320 9.46 26.21 -6.05
C MET A 320 9.99 24.80 -6.24
N LEU A 321 9.70 24.20 -7.38
CA LEU A 321 10.15 22.86 -7.73
C LEU A 321 11.49 22.91 -8.43
N ILE A 322 12.47 22.14 -7.94
CA ILE A 322 13.80 22.06 -8.53
C ILE A 322 14.06 20.62 -8.96
N ASP A 323 14.16 20.42 -10.26
CA ASP A 323 14.61 19.16 -10.84
C ASP A 323 16.14 19.12 -10.85
N ILE A 324 16.70 18.23 -10.06
CA ILE A 324 18.15 18.12 -9.90
C ILE A 324 18.80 17.08 -10.81
N ARG A 325 18.02 16.49 -11.71
CA ARG A 325 18.51 15.53 -12.70
C ARG A 325 19.30 16.23 -13.82
N SER A 326 19.93 15.45 -14.68
CA SER A 326 20.61 15.97 -15.84
C SER A 326 19.66 16.75 -16.75
N LYS A 327 20.21 17.70 -17.52
CA LYS A 327 19.44 18.48 -18.50
C LYS A 327 18.69 17.58 -19.49
N ALA A 328 19.31 16.50 -19.95
CA ALA A 328 18.67 15.56 -20.87
C ALA A 328 17.47 14.83 -20.26
N GLU A 329 17.50 14.49 -18.94
CA GLU A 329 16.35 13.90 -18.25
C GLU A 329 15.24 14.94 -18.03
N PHE A 330 15.61 16.16 -17.67
CA PHE A 330 14.68 17.28 -17.51
C PHE A 330 13.94 17.60 -18.82
N GLU A 331 14.69 17.71 -19.94
CA GLU A 331 14.12 17.99 -21.26
C GLU A 331 13.22 16.87 -21.77
N ARG A 332 13.51 15.61 -21.40
CA ARG A 332 12.66 14.48 -21.78
C ARG A 332 11.33 14.45 -21.02
N GLU A 333 11.37 14.74 -19.75
CA GLU A 333 10.18 14.77 -18.88
C GLU A 333 10.51 15.43 -17.55
N THR A 334 9.59 16.24 -17.01
CA THR A 334 9.71 16.84 -15.68
C THR A 334 8.34 17.12 -15.06
N ILE A 335 8.31 17.62 -13.83
CA ILE A 335 7.08 18.12 -13.20
C ILE A 335 6.86 19.56 -13.71
N ASN A 336 5.63 19.86 -14.14
CA ASN A 336 5.30 21.18 -14.68
C ASN A 336 5.68 22.32 -13.71
N GLY A 337 6.29 23.38 -14.24
CA GLY A 337 6.75 24.53 -13.46
C GLY A 337 8.09 24.31 -12.72
N ALA A 338 8.72 23.14 -12.87
CA ALA A 338 10.04 22.91 -12.28
C ALA A 338 11.15 23.65 -13.01
N VAL A 339 12.15 24.08 -12.26
CA VAL A 339 13.41 24.64 -12.76
C VAL A 339 14.50 23.59 -12.67
N ASN A 340 15.32 23.45 -13.71
CA ASN A 340 16.43 22.51 -13.68
C ASN A 340 17.70 23.15 -13.10
N ILE A 341 18.22 22.52 -12.04
CA ILE A 341 19.55 22.79 -11.51
C ILE A 341 20.22 21.45 -11.25
N PHE A 342 21.05 21.02 -12.17
CA PHE A 342 21.74 19.73 -12.07
C PHE A 342 22.58 19.62 -10.78
N THR A 343 22.48 18.50 -10.08
CA THR A 343 23.10 18.32 -8.75
C THR A 343 24.55 18.78 -8.66
N PRO A 344 25.46 18.52 -9.63
CA PRO A 344 26.82 19.04 -9.60
C PRO A 344 26.91 20.57 -9.61
N GLU A 345 26.00 21.26 -10.30
CA GLU A 345 25.96 22.71 -10.39
C GLU A 345 25.37 23.38 -9.14
N LEU A 346 24.64 22.65 -8.34
CA LEU A 346 23.91 23.20 -7.18
C LEU A 346 24.82 23.89 -6.16
N ARG A 347 26.09 23.43 -6.03
CA ARG A 347 27.07 24.01 -5.10
C ARG A 347 27.50 25.43 -5.50
N GLU A 348 27.33 25.81 -6.75
CA GLU A 348 27.63 27.14 -7.29
C GLU A 348 26.34 27.95 -7.44
N ARG A 349 25.29 27.33 -7.96
CA ARG A 349 24.05 27.98 -8.33
C ARG A 349 23.04 28.16 -7.19
N TYR A 350 23.31 27.63 -5.96
CA TYR A 350 22.39 27.80 -4.82
C TYR A 350 22.06 29.25 -4.50
N LYS A 351 22.94 30.21 -4.90
CA LYS A 351 22.76 31.66 -4.73
C LYS A 351 21.61 32.23 -5.56
N GLU A 352 21.20 31.54 -6.63
CA GLU A 352 20.08 31.91 -7.49
C GLU A 352 18.70 31.58 -6.81
N LEU A 353 18.73 30.77 -5.76
CA LEU A 353 17.50 30.30 -5.10
C LEU A 353 16.99 31.30 -4.05
N PRO A 354 15.67 31.56 -4.00
CA PRO A 354 15.06 32.41 -3.01
C PRO A 354 15.08 31.73 -1.61
N ARG A 355 15.40 32.51 -0.57
CA ARG A 355 15.46 31.97 0.80
C ARG A 355 14.11 31.98 1.52
N ASP A 356 13.17 32.77 1.06
CA ASP A 356 11.85 32.99 1.63
C ASP A 356 10.79 32.03 1.09
N LYS A 357 11.09 31.27 0.02
CA LYS A 357 10.14 30.33 -0.57
C LYS A 357 10.34 28.90 -0.09
N LYS A 358 9.24 28.11 -0.08
CA LYS A 358 9.31 26.66 0.04
C LYS A 358 9.95 26.08 -1.21
N ILE A 359 11.06 25.36 -1.05
CA ILE A 359 11.79 24.70 -2.14
C ILE A 359 11.61 23.19 -1.99
N ILE A 360 11.14 22.53 -3.05
CA ILE A 360 11.07 21.08 -3.13
C ILE A 360 12.02 20.60 -4.21
N LEU A 361 13.01 19.83 -3.81
CA LEU A 361 13.98 19.20 -4.71
C LEU A 361 13.48 17.80 -5.08
N PHE A 362 13.62 17.40 -6.34
CA PHE A 362 13.33 16.05 -6.75
C PHE A 362 14.33 15.49 -7.76
N CYS A 363 14.48 14.17 -7.71
CA CYS A 363 15.22 13.37 -8.67
C CYS A 363 14.34 12.18 -9.11
N ASN A 364 14.94 11.12 -9.63
CA ASN A 364 14.17 9.94 -10.06
C ASN A 364 13.49 9.22 -8.87
N THR A 365 14.22 8.94 -7.77
CA THR A 365 13.75 8.07 -6.69
C THR A 365 13.94 8.61 -5.27
N GLY A 366 14.40 9.88 -5.12
CA GLY A 366 14.54 10.52 -3.81
C GLY A 366 15.96 10.60 -3.25
N PHE A 367 16.90 9.72 -3.65
CA PHE A 367 18.25 9.71 -3.06
C PHE A 367 19.07 10.97 -3.41
N GLN A 368 19.15 11.34 -4.67
CA GLN A 368 19.93 12.55 -5.07
C GLN A 368 19.29 13.83 -4.53
N SER A 369 17.95 13.90 -4.46
CA SER A 369 17.25 15.04 -3.88
C SER A 369 17.48 15.16 -2.37
N TYR A 370 17.62 14.03 -1.65
CA TYR A 370 18.10 14.05 -0.27
C TYR A 370 19.50 14.70 -0.18
N VAL A 371 20.46 14.25 -0.98
CA VAL A 371 21.82 14.83 -0.98
C VAL A 371 21.80 16.32 -1.32
N ALA A 372 21.01 16.72 -2.32
CA ALA A 372 20.86 18.12 -2.73
C ALA A 372 20.21 18.96 -1.61
N SER A 373 19.19 18.43 -0.91
CA SER A 373 18.58 19.11 0.23
C SER A 373 19.60 19.38 1.36
N ARG A 374 20.48 18.40 1.62
CA ARG A 374 21.56 18.57 2.61
C ARG A 374 22.53 19.70 2.23
N ILE A 375 22.85 19.84 0.94
CA ILE A 375 23.71 20.94 0.44
C ILE A 375 23.05 22.30 0.75
N LEU A 376 21.75 22.46 0.46
CA LEU A 376 21.04 23.70 0.72
C LEU A 376 20.86 24.00 2.20
N ILE A 377 20.49 23.01 3.00
CA ILE A 377 20.35 23.15 4.47
C ILE A 377 21.67 23.62 5.09
N GLN A 378 22.81 23.03 4.69
CA GLN A 378 24.15 23.44 5.15
C GLN A 378 24.56 24.83 4.67
N ARG A 379 23.86 25.41 3.68
CA ARG A 379 24.04 26.77 3.18
C ARG A 379 23.05 27.77 3.83
N GLY A 380 22.30 27.33 4.87
CA GLY A 380 21.36 28.16 5.63
C GLY A 380 20.01 28.35 4.95
N PHE A 381 19.53 27.37 4.19
CA PHE A 381 18.15 27.32 3.71
C PHE A 381 17.31 26.49 4.67
N ASP A 382 16.30 27.10 5.28
CA ASP A 382 15.47 26.46 6.31
C ASP A 382 14.20 25.79 5.74
N ASN A 383 13.74 26.25 4.56
CA ASN A 383 12.48 25.81 3.96
C ASN A 383 12.70 24.91 2.73
N VAL A 384 13.53 23.87 2.93
CA VAL A 384 13.96 22.93 1.88
C VAL A 384 13.44 21.54 2.18
N TYR A 385 12.87 20.92 1.16
CA TYR A 385 12.25 19.60 1.20
C TYR A 385 12.78 18.71 0.07
N SER A 386 12.72 17.40 0.29
CA SER A 386 12.97 16.38 -0.74
C SER A 386 11.68 15.68 -1.08
N LEU A 387 11.28 15.66 -2.36
CA LEU A 387 10.10 14.93 -2.81
C LEU A 387 10.31 13.42 -2.60
N ALA A 388 9.52 12.85 -1.73
CA ALA A 388 9.60 11.45 -1.35
C ALA A 388 9.37 10.54 -2.58
N ALA A 389 10.29 9.60 -2.81
CA ALA A 389 10.33 8.71 -3.97
C ALA A 389 10.41 9.42 -5.35
N GLY A 390 10.59 10.74 -5.37
CA GLY A 390 10.89 11.53 -6.57
C GLY A 390 9.84 11.46 -7.67
N ILE A 391 10.27 11.75 -8.90
CA ILE A 391 9.37 11.80 -10.07
C ILE A 391 8.81 10.41 -10.44
N THR A 392 9.47 9.32 -10.04
CA THR A 392 8.98 7.97 -10.37
C THR A 392 7.64 7.68 -9.70
N LEU A 393 7.48 7.94 -8.40
CA LEU A 393 6.20 7.80 -7.72
C LEU A 393 5.18 8.80 -8.25
N TYR A 394 5.59 10.05 -8.43
CA TYR A 394 4.76 11.10 -8.99
C TYR A 394 4.09 10.67 -10.31
N LYS A 395 4.85 10.09 -11.24
CA LYS A 395 4.35 9.59 -12.53
C LYS A 395 3.30 8.50 -12.37
N GLU A 396 3.51 7.56 -11.46
CA GLU A 396 2.52 6.49 -11.22
C GLU A 396 1.20 7.06 -10.67
N LEU A 397 1.27 8.04 -9.77
CA LEU A 397 0.09 8.68 -9.19
C LEU A 397 -0.69 9.52 -10.21
N VAL A 398 0.03 10.23 -11.08
CA VAL A 398 -0.57 11.01 -12.16
C VAL A 398 -1.25 10.12 -13.20
N LYS A 399 -0.59 9.03 -13.59
CA LYS A 399 -1.13 8.05 -14.53
C LYS A 399 -2.44 7.44 -14.03
N ASP A 400 -2.57 7.27 -12.72
CA ASP A 400 -3.77 6.74 -12.09
C ASP A 400 -4.94 7.72 -12.03
N LYS A 401 -4.73 9.01 -12.31
CA LYS A 401 -5.74 10.08 -12.23
C LYS A 401 -6.34 10.27 -10.82
N LEU A 402 -5.71 9.73 -9.78
CA LEU A 402 -6.10 9.96 -8.38
C LEU A 402 -5.87 11.41 -7.94
N PHE A 403 -5.01 12.13 -8.64
CA PHE A 403 -4.75 13.54 -8.46
C PHE A 403 -5.23 14.31 -9.69
N ASN A 404 -5.89 15.45 -9.50
CA ASN A 404 -6.38 16.30 -10.59
C ASN A 404 -5.25 16.60 -11.59
N ALA A 405 -5.27 15.91 -12.71
CA ALA A 405 -4.22 15.94 -13.74
C ALA A 405 -4.08 17.30 -14.44
N GLU A 406 -5.04 18.23 -14.26
CA GLU A 406 -4.99 19.56 -14.89
C GLU A 406 -3.79 20.42 -14.44
N LYS A 407 -3.22 20.14 -13.26
CA LYS A 407 -2.00 20.82 -12.76
C LYS A 407 -0.69 20.10 -13.09
N VAL A 408 -0.76 18.97 -13.78
CA VAL A 408 0.30 18.01 -13.92
C VAL A 408 0.44 17.54 -15.36
N LEU A 409 0.60 18.47 -16.26
CA LEU A 409 1.04 18.15 -17.62
C LEU A 409 2.55 17.95 -17.64
N MET A 410 2.98 16.70 -17.77
CA MET A 410 4.27 16.40 -18.37
C MET A 410 4.15 16.86 -19.83
N GLN A 411 4.92 17.85 -20.23
CA GLN A 411 5.01 18.19 -21.65
C GLN A 411 5.86 17.12 -22.34
N PRO A 412 5.29 16.34 -23.27
CA PRO A 412 6.13 15.73 -24.28
C PRO A 412 6.66 16.87 -25.15
N MET A 413 7.97 16.95 -25.30
CA MET A 413 8.55 17.72 -26.39
C MET A 413 8.35 16.97 -27.71
#